data_79bc4cfa5fc403d530d8013c072436f0
#
_entry.id   79bc4cfa5fc403d530d8013c072436f0
#
_cell.length_a   1.000
_cell.length_b   1.000
_cell.length_c   1.000
_cell.angle_alpha   90.00
_cell.angle_beta   90.00
_cell.angle_gamma   90.00
#
_symmetry.space_group_name_H-M   'P 1'
#
loop_
_entity.id
_entity.type
_entity.pdbx_description
1 polymer ?
#
loop_
_entity_poly.entity_id
_entity_poly.type
_entity_poly.pdbx_seq_one_letter_code
_entity_poly.pdbx_strand_id
1 'polypeptide(L)'
;MRIEKTETFIEHDIIVNATKVGTVELCPERNEIARLVIFEPYQNKGYGTEVVKNLVKQGYKSLWVRADNARALHVYEKCGFVKKEATMFEMEIKNGMAESEE
;
A
#
# COMPACT_ATOMS: atom_id res chain seq x y z
N MET A 1 -24.57 -26.83 1.62
CA MET A 1 -24.27 -25.45 1.19
C MET A 1 -23.07 -24.92 1.92
N ARG A 2 -22.31 -24.17 1.24
CA ARG A 2 -21.08 -23.64 1.82
C ARG A 2 -21.09 -22.12 1.76
N ILE A 3 -20.67 -21.47 2.84
CA ILE A 3 -20.58 -20.04 2.89
C ILE A 3 -19.13 -19.66 2.79
N GLU A 4 -18.80 -18.93 1.75
CA GLU A 4 -17.44 -18.47 1.57
C GLU A 4 -17.24 -17.15 2.26
N LYS A 5 -16.13 -17.04 2.95
CA LYS A 5 -15.74 -15.78 3.52
C LYS A 5 -15.31 -14.86 2.39
N THR A 6 -15.96 -13.71 2.30
CA THR A 6 -15.63 -12.71 1.30
C THR A 6 -14.71 -11.70 1.91
N GLU A 7 -13.60 -11.46 1.23
CA GLU A 7 -12.66 -10.44 1.71
C GLU A 7 -13.30 -9.07 1.60
N THR A 8 -13.08 -8.27 2.61
CA THR A 8 -13.64 -6.95 2.67
C THR A 8 -12.57 -5.91 2.37
N PHE A 9 -12.84 -5.08 1.36
CA PHE A 9 -11.97 -3.98 1.02
C PHE A 9 -12.61 -2.71 1.53
N ILE A 10 -11.86 -1.97 2.33
CA ILE A 10 -12.37 -0.77 2.97
C ILE A 10 -11.58 0.42 2.44
N GLU A 11 -12.32 1.37 1.88
CA GLU A 11 -11.68 2.58 1.35
C GLU A 11 -11.61 3.63 2.44
N HIS A 12 -10.44 4.24 2.57
CA HIS A 12 -10.20 5.31 3.53
C HIS A 12 -9.75 6.56 2.79
N ASP A 13 -10.19 7.70 3.29
CA ASP A 13 -9.71 8.96 2.77
C ASP A 13 -8.37 9.31 3.39
N ILE A 14 -7.50 9.90 2.58
CA ILE A 14 -6.22 10.39 3.06
C ILE A 14 -6.36 11.90 3.23
N ILE A 15 -6.23 12.35 4.46
CA ILE A 15 -6.47 13.75 4.79
C ILE A 15 -5.15 14.38 5.26
N VAL A 16 -4.81 15.50 4.65
CA VAL A 16 -3.64 16.28 5.05
C VAL A 16 -4.09 17.72 5.25
N ASN A 17 -3.92 18.23 6.47
CA ASN A 17 -4.34 19.60 6.80
C ASN A 17 -5.78 19.88 6.38
N ALA A 18 -6.67 18.96 6.75
CA ALA A 18 -8.12 19.07 6.48
C ALA A 18 -8.47 18.98 5.00
N THR A 19 -7.54 18.58 4.15
CA THR A 19 -7.78 18.43 2.73
C THR A 19 -7.66 16.97 2.33
N LYS A 20 -8.63 16.47 1.58
CA LYS A 20 -8.58 15.11 1.07
C LYS A 20 -7.61 15.08 -0.12
N VAL A 21 -6.51 14.39 0.04
CA VAL A 21 -5.49 14.35 -1.00
C VAL A 21 -5.44 13.02 -1.74
N GLY A 22 -6.21 12.04 -1.29
CA GLY A 22 -6.24 10.75 -1.96
C GLY A 22 -7.08 9.75 -1.21
N THR A 23 -6.99 8.51 -1.62
CA THR A 23 -7.70 7.41 -0.96
C THR A 23 -6.78 6.19 -0.88
N VAL A 24 -7.05 5.32 0.08
CA VAL A 24 -6.35 4.05 0.16
C VAL A 24 -7.38 2.97 0.47
N GLU A 25 -7.28 1.87 -0.25
CA GLU A 25 -8.18 0.74 -0.06
C GLU A 25 -7.40 -0.38 0.61
N LEU A 26 -7.92 -0.88 1.71
CA LEU A 26 -7.22 -1.84 2.54
C LEU A 26 -8.03 -3.10 2.69
N CYS A 27 -7.34 -4.23 2.81
CA CYS A 27 -7.95 -5.50 3.16
C CYS A 27 -7.32 -5.96 4.47
N PRO A 28 -7.95 -5.63 5.62
CA PRO A 28 -7.34 -5.96 6.92
C PRO A 28 -7.17 -7.45 7.14
N GLU A 29 -8.08 -8.26 6.58
CA GLU A 29 -8.02 -9.70 6.78
C GLU A 29 -6.73 -10.30 6.22
N ARG A 30 -6.15 -9.64 5.22
CA ARG A 30 -4.91 -10.11 4.59
C ARG A 30 -3.73 -9.21 4.89
N ASN A 31 -3.95 -8.17 5.67
CA ASN A 31 -2.93 -7.15 5.92
C ASN A 31 -2.38 -6.61 4.60
N GLU A 32 -3.30 -6.36 3.68
CA GLU A 32 -2.93 -6.01 2.32
C GLU A 32 -3.39 -4.60 1.97
N ILE A 33 -2.52 -3.86 1.29
CA ILE A 33 -2.88 -2.58 0.70
C ILE A 33 -3.36 -2.87 -0.71
N ALA A 34 -4.67 -2.72 -0.93
CA ALA A 34 -5.25 -3.09 -2.20
C ALA A 34 -5.09 -2.01 -3.25
N ARG A 35 -5.15 -0.74 -2.84
CA ARG A 35 -5.07 0.35 -3.80
C ARG A 35 -4.73 1.63 -3.06
N LEU A 36 -3.81 2.40 -3.64
CA LEU A 36 -3.42 3.69 -3.09
C LEU A 36 -3.45 4.71 -4.21
N VAL A 37 -4.18 5.79 -4.02
CA VAL A 37 -4.28 6.85 -5.01
C VAL A 37 -4.02 8.17 -4.31
N ILE A 38 -3.03 8.91 -4.81
CA ILE A 38 -2.85 10.32 -4.45
C ILE A 38 -3.31 11.14 -5.63
N PHE A 39 -4.22 12.09 -5.40
CA PHE A 39 -4.77 12.88 -6.48
C PHE A 39 -3.68 13.73 -7.10
N GLU A 40 -3.79 13.96 -8.39
CA GLU A 40 -2.72 14.58 -9.17
C GLU A 40 -2.18 15.88 -8.57
N PRO A 41 -3.01 16.82 -8.09
CA PRO A 41 -2.47 18.07 -7.55
C PRO A 41 -1.60 17.88 -6.32
N TYR A 42 -1.67 16.72 -5.69
CA TYR A 42 -0.97 16.47 -4.43
C TYR A 42 0.17 15.47 -4.59
N GLN A 43 0.46 15.06 -5.81
CA GLN A 43 1.54 14.11 -6.05
C GLN A 43 2.89 14.79 -5.93
N ASN A 44 3.93 13.98 -5.77
CA ASN A 44 5.32 14.43 -5.66
C ASN A 44 5.58 15.25 -4.40
N LYS A 45 4.79 15.03 -3.36
CA LYS A 45 4.97 15.71 -2.07
C LYS A 45 5.31 14.72 -0.96
N GLY A 46 5.47 13.44 -1.30
CA GLY A 46 5.82 12.42 -0.32
C GLY A 46 4.64 11.84 0.44
N TYR A 47 3.43 12.22 0.10
CA TYR A 47 2.27 11.73 0.84
C TYR A 47 2.10 10.21 0.69
N GLY A 48 2.29 9.69 -0.52
CA GLY A 48 2.16 8.25 -0.74
C GLY A 48 3.14 7.45 0.10
N THR A 49 4.39 7.90 0.13
CA THR A 49 5.40 7.24 0.93
C THR A 49 5.05 7.27 2.41
N GLU A 50 4.56 8.40 2.88
CA GLU A 50 4.21 8.55 4.28
C GLU A 50 3.05 7.65 4.66
N VAL A 51 2.03 7.56 3.79
CA VAL A 51 0.89 6.69 4.04
C VAL A 51 1.35 5.23 4.13
N VAL A 52 2.17 4.79 3.18
CA VAL A 52 2.64 3.41 3.16
C VAL A 52 3.45 3.10 4.40
N LYS A 53 4.33 4.01 4.82
CA LYS A 53 5.12 3.79 6.02
C LYS A 53 4.23 3.65 7.25
N ASN A 54 3.19 4.47 7.35
CA ASN A 54 2.27 4.36 8.46
C ASN A 54 1.53 3.04 8.45
N LEU A 55 1.10 2.59 7.27
CA LEU A 55 0.38 1.33 7.17
C LEU A 55 1.28 0.14 7.52
N VAL A 56 2.54 0.18 7.12
CA VAL A 56 3.48 -0.86 7.50
C VAL A 56 3.62 -0.94 9.02
N LYS A 57 3.66 0.21 9.68
CA LYS A 57 3.71 0.21 11.15
C LYS A 57 2.48 -0.41 11.77
N GLN A 58 1.35 -0.36 11.07
CA GLN A 58 0.11 -0.94 11.56
C GLN A 58 -0.03 -2.41 11.23
N GLY A 59 0.93 -2.99 10.51
CA GLY A 59 0.92 -4.41 10.23
C GLY A 59 0.58 -4.78 8.79
N TYR A 60 0.30 -3.80 7.94
CA TYR A 60 0.07 -4.10 6.53
C TYR A 60 1.40 -4.45 5.89
N LYS A 61 1.42 -5.56 5.13
CA LYS A 61 2.69 -6.10 4.68
C LYS A 61 2.69 -6.65 3.26
N SER A 62 1.58 -6.53 2.54
CA SER A 62 1.55 -6.97 1.15
C SER A 62 0.74 -6.00 0.31
N LEU A 63 1.02 -5.97 -0.98
CA LEU A 63 0.28 -5.16 -1.92
C LEU A 63 0.48 -5.70 -3.33
N TRP A 64 -0.38 -5.24 -4.24
CA TRP A 64 -0.26 -5.55 -5.65
C TRP A 64 0.00 -4.27 -6.40
N VAL A 65 0.86 -4.33 -7.39
CA VAL A 65 1.18 -3.18 -8.21
C VAL A 65 1.47 -3.65 -9.62
N ARG A 66 1.06 -2.85 -10.61
CA ARG A 66 1.32 -3.20 -12.00
C ARG A 66 2.82 -3.11 -12.28
N ALA A 67 3.30 -4.08 -13.07
CA ALA A 67 4.72 -4.15 -13.38
C ALA A 67 5.21 -2.91 -14.13
N ASP A 68 4.32 -2.24 -14.85
CA ASP A 68 4.70 -1.07 -15.64
C ASP A 68 4.56 0.24 -14.87
N ASN A 69 4.20 0.19 -13.60
CA ASN A 69 4.04 1.39 -12.78
C ASN A 69 5.34 1.66 -12.02
N ALA A 70 6.33 2.19 -12.74
CA ALA A 70 7.66 2.39 -12.18
C ALA A 70 7.65 3.32 -10.98
N ARG A 71 6.79 4.34 -11.01
CA ARG A 71 6.72 5.30 -9.90
C ARG A 71 6.24 4.63 -8.62
N ALA A 72 5.17 3.85 -8.72
CA ALA A 72 4.64 3.16 -7.55
C ALA A 72 5.63 2.13 -7.04
N LEU A 73 6.26 1.38 -7.94
CA LEU A 73 7.27 0.42 -7.55
C LEU A 73 8.38 1.07 -6.75
N HIS A 74 8.83 2.24 -7.20
CA HIS A 74 9.91 2.95 -6.51
C HIS A 74 9.49 3.35 -5.10
N VAL A 75 8.26 3.85 -4.95
CA VAL A 75 7.75 4.25 -3.64
C VAL A 75 7.69 3.04 -2.70
N TYR A 76 7.15 1.94 -3.20
CA TYR A 76 6.99 0.76 -2.35
C TYR A 76 8.32 0.15 -1.98
N GLU A 77 9.27 0.12 -2.90
CA GLU A 77 10.60 -0.42 -2.60
C GLU A 77 11.30 0.42 -1.55
N LYS A 78 11.10 1.74 -1.58
CA LYS A 78 11.68 2.61 -0.56
C LYS A 78 11.09 2.31 0.82
N CYS A 79 9.89 1.76 0.86
CA CYS A 79 9.25 1.43 2.12
C CYS A 79 9.52 0.01 2.59
N GLY A 80 10.38 -0.72 1.88
CA GLY A 80 10.80 -2.05 2.31
C GLY A 80 10.08 -3.20 1.62
N PHE A 81 9.24 -2.92 0.64
CA PHE A 81 8.57 -3.98 -0.10
C PHE A 81 9.48 -4.55 -1.16
N VAL A 82 9.34 -5.85 -1.41
CA VAL A 82 10.10 -6.53 -2.47
C VAL A 82 9.14 -7.24 -3.40
N LYS A 83 9.55 -7.38 -4.65
CA LYS A 83 8.72 -8.01 -5.66
C LYS A 83 8.64 -9.51 -5.45
N LYS A 84 7.48 -10.10 -5.79
CA LYS A 84 7.29 -11.53 -5.74
C LYS A 84 7.02 -12.14 -7.09
N GLU A 85 6.26 -11.45 -7.94
CA GLU A 85 5.86 -11.98 -9.24
C GLU A 85 6.37 -11.09 -10.36
N ALA A 86 6.41 -11.65 -11.58
CA ALA A 86 6.99 -10.94 -12.71
C ALA A 86 5.98 -10.11 -13.50
N THR A 87 4.73 -10.56 -13.60
CA THR A 87 3.77 -9.89 -14.48
C THR A 87 2.98 -8.82 -13.77
N MET A 88 2.45 -9.16 -12.62
CA MET A 88 1.83 -8.19 -11.74
C MET A 88 2.48 -8.43 -10.39
N PHE A 89 3.15 -7.42 -9.87
CA PHE A 89 3.95 -7.63 -8.69
C PHE A 89 3.09 -7.62 -7.44
N GLU A 90 3.13 -8.73 -6.74
CA GLU A 90 2.69 -8.75 -5.36
C GLU A 90 3.92 -8.44 -4.53
N MET A 91 3.83 -7.43 -3.71
CA MET A 91 4.96 -7.01 -2.89
C MET A 91 4.65 -7.26 -1.44
N GLU A 92 5.64 -7.65 -0.68
CA GLU A 92 5.46 -7.78 0.75
C GLU A 92 6.74 -7.38 1.46
N ILE A 93 6.61 -7.12 2.74
CA ILE A 93 7.76 -6.74 3.56
C ILE A 93 8.61 -7.97 3.78
N LYS A 94 9.88 -7.87 3.41
CA LYS A 94 10.78 -8.98 3.54
C LYS A 94 11.11 -9.21 5.01
N ASN A 95 10.69 -10.37 5.51
CA ASN A 95 10.97 -10.77 6.89
C ASN A 95 10.48 -9.76 7.91
N GLY A 96 9.51 -8.94 7.55
CA GLY A 96 8.99 -7.96 8.47
C GLY A 96 9.98 -6.90 8.88
N MET A 97 10.91 -6.57 8.00
CA MET A 97 12.04 -5.73 8.36
C MET A 97 11.80 -4.24 8.20
N ALA A 98 10.67 -3.85 7.64
CA ALA A 98 10.47 -2.43 7.33
C ALA A 98 10.56 -1.55 8.56
N GLU A 99 10.15 -2.06 9.68
CA GLU A 99 10.13 -1.26 10.90
C GLU A 99 11.47 -1.27 11.60
N SER A 100 12.39 -2.12 11.18
CA SER A 100 13.64 -2.21 11.87
C SER A 100 14.67 -1.34 11.24
N GLU A 101 14.69 -1.01 10.68
CA GLU A 101 15.61 -0.45 10.25
C GLU A 101 16.30 0.26 10.55
N GLU A 102 16.20 -0.16 10.72
CA GLU A 102 16.70 0.20 11.07
C GLU A 102 17.06 0.57 11.36
#